data_21797d93ef70636e0df419d60bc8dbe5
#
_entry.id   21797d93ef70636e0df419d60bc8dbe5
#
_cell.length_a   1.000
_cell.length_b   1.000
_cell.length_c   1.000
_cell.angle_alpha   90.00
_cell.angle_beta   90.00
_cell.angle_gamma   90.00
#
_symmetry.space_group_name_H-M   'P 1'
#
loop_
_entity.id
_entity.type
_entity.pdbx_description
1 polymer ?
#
loop_
_entity_poly.entity_id
_entity_poly.type
_entity_poly.pdbx_seq_one_letter_code
_entity_poly.pdbx_strand_id
1 'polypeptide(L)'
;MKKKSKLINQERSITWVNLGIALASIHYGLGFLVGSGEAIYTNGPRGILYALSTAIGLLAMVIIAPFYWTNRDPIWKLMGRYYGNSVEKIVAALSGVWMFGVIASQILGGASSLAIFGLGKIPSLVGITALICLLSLIDMGKLTKIFFYMLITSSAVLLLSLLQIGIHWVPTSLNSLLSTPLKGPSVLEEASGVLLTTVLLTVMGMDFHQFLVKARTKRDSILGPLFGGGILILLSILLLSLIYGSIKNGDTAGITDPRQVIPVILLRFGQSVLPGLGILLALPVVLVSVGSGSGVNKIVAKTILDLKLLPKHIGYKRVVISSGIFTLLLSLLGKSIIDLIVSFYAIYVGSVFVPFIVYLRDKTAKNKPASQTTVKQALVVSTISTALVFLLTLFSNAIPYRPLLILGAGFCSSLIVFAMSKIAPKLHA
;
A
#
# COMPACT_ATOMS: atom_id res chain seq x y z
N MET A 1 -38.62 -5.08 6.18
CA MET A 1 -37.86 -3.82 6.17
C MET A 1 -36.37 -4.13 6.24
N LYS A 2 -35.62 -3.94 5.12
CA LYS A 2 -34.17 -4.18 5.04
C LYS A 2 -33.44 -3.10 5.85
N LYS A 3 -32.74 -3.48 6.92
CA LYS A 3 -31.77 -2.62 7.62
C LYS A 3 -30.72 -2.16 6.60
N LYS A 4 -30.90 -0.96 6.02
CA LYS A 4 -29.86 -0.31 5.22
C LYS A 4 -28.62 -0.22 6.11
N SER A 5 -27.51 -0.81 5.69
CA SER A 5 -26.28 -0.77 6.45
C SER A 5 -25.90 0.70 6.70
N LYS A 6 -25.57 1.04 7.94
CA LYS A 6 -25.17 2.41 8.36
C LYS A 6 -23.95 2.97 7.60
N LEU A 7 -23.28 2.16 6.78
CA LEU A 7 -22.17 2.56 5.92
C LEU A 7 -22.61 3.36 4.66
N ILE A 8 -23.88 3.30 4.27
CA ILE A 8 -24.39 3.84 2.98
C ILE A 8 -24.87 5.30 3.10
N ASN A 9 -25.06 5.83 4.31
CA ASN A 9 -25.50 7.21 4.54
C ASN A 9 -24.34 8.18 4.86
N GLN A 10 -23.15 7.96 4.32
CA GLN A 10 -22.11 8.98 4.39
C GLN A 10 -22.44 10.06 3.36
N GLU A 11 -22.73 11.27 3.85
CA GLU A 11 -22.96 12.45 3.03
C GLU A 11 -21.77 12.68 2.07
N ARG A 12 -22.09 12.94 0.81
CA ARG A 12 -21.10 13.34 -0.21
C ARG A 12 -20.69 14.77 0.05
N SER A 13 -19.65 14.95 0.85
CA SER A 13 -19.23 16.25 1.36
C SER A 13 -17.79 16.64 0.99
N ILE A 14 -16.99 15.67 0.51
CA ILE A 14 -15.55 15.89 0.30
C ILE A 14 -15.31 16.55 -1.06
N THR A 15 -14.68 17.74 -1.06
CA THR A 15 -14.22 18.43 -2.27
C THR A 15 -13.00 17.71 -2.86
N TRP A 16 -12.69 17.96 -4.14
CA TRP A 16 -11.54 17.35 -4.81
C TRP A 16 -10.20 17.64 -4.12
N VAL A 17 -10.02 18.85 -3.54
CA VAL A 17 -8.80 19.19 -2.80
C VAL A 17 -8.64 18.33 -1.56
N ASN A 18 -9.69 18.27 -0.72
CA ASN A 18 -9.67 17.46 0.50
C ASN A 18 -9.57 15.97 0.19
N LEU A 19 -10.18 15.52 -0.91
CA LEU A 19 -10.06 14.15 -1.40
C LEU A 19 -8.63 13.83 -1.83
N GLY A 20 -8.00 14.69 -2.61
CA GLY A 20 -6.62 14.50 -3.06
C GLY A 20 -5.63 14.48 -1.91
N ILE A 21 -5.78 15.39 -0.93
CA ILE A 21 -4.96 15.39 0.29
C ILE A 21 -5.17 14.09 1.08
N ALA A 22 -6.41 13.63 1.24
CA ALA A 22 -6.71 12.40 1.96
C ALA A 22 -6.09 11.17 1.26
N LEU A 23 -6.20 11.08 -0.06
CA LEU A 23 -5.61 10.02 -0.86
C LEU A 23 -4.07 10.06 -0.80
N ALA A 24 -3.46 11.23 -0.93
CA ALA A 24 -2.02 11.39 -0.78
C ALA A 24 -1.55 10.97 0.63
N SER A 25 -2.27 11.40 1.70
CA SER A 25 -1.92 11.09 3.08
C SER A 25 -1.92 9.59 3.40
N ILE A 26 -2.81 8.81 2.78
CA ILE A 26 -2.87 7.35 2.98
C ILE A 26 -1.68 6.67 2.32
N HIS A 27 -1.29 7.12 1.13
CA HIS A 27 -0.11 6.60 0.44
C HIS A 27 1.20 7.02 1.09
N TYR A 28 1.20 8.19 1.72
CA TYR A 28 2.35 8.76 2.42
C TYR A 28 2.60 8.05 3.76
N GLY A 29 2.69 6.73 3.70
CA GLY A 29 3.05 5.88 4.84
C GLY A 29 4.55 5.57 4.84
N LEU A 30 4.97 4.68 5.74
CA LEU A 30 6.38 4.28 5.82
C LEU A 30 6.90 3.59 4.56
N GLY A 31 6.07 2.87 3.82
CA GLY A 31 6.48 2.32 2.53
C GLY A 31 6.94 3.41 1.58
N PHE A 32 6.20 4.52 1.50
CA PHE A 32 6.56 5.68 0.68
C PHE A 32 7.82 6.37 1.19
N LEU A 33 7.87 6.70 2.49
CA LEU A 33 9.01 7.43 3.08
C LEU A 33 10.23 6.53 3.26
N VAL A 34 10.13 5.62 4.23
CA VAL A 34 11.28 4.83 4.68
C VAL A 34 11.62 3.73 3.68
N GLY A 35 10.63 3.09 3.08
CA GLY A 35 10.85 2.06 2.05
C GLY A 35 11.49 2.63 0.79
N SER A 36 10.98 3.76 0.25
CA SER A 36 11.65 4.41 -0.88
C SER A 36 13.00 4.99 -0.47
N GLY A 37 13.14 5.46 0.78
CA GLY A 37 14.42 5.90 1.33
C GLY A 37 15.46 4.78 1.35
N GLU A 38 15.10 3.62 1.90
CA GLU A 38 15.88 2.39 1.87
C GLU A 38 16.32 2.04 0.44
N ALA A 39 15.37 2.04 -0.51
CA ALA A 39 15.65 1.69 -1.89
C ALA A 39 16.53 2.72 -2.62
N ILE A 40 16.35 4.02 -2.38
CA ILE A 40 17.23 5.06 -2.95
C ILE A 40 18.65 4.92 -2.38
N TYR A 41 18.78 4.64 -1.09
CA TYR A 41 20.08 4.45 -0.44
C TYR A 41 20.82 3.24 -1.00
N THR A 42 20.13 2.12 -1.25
CA THR A 42 20.72 0.86 -1.73
C THR A 42 20.91 0.81 -3.24
N ASN A 43 19.93 1.31 -4.02
CA ASN A 43 19.84 1.16 -5.47
C ASN A 43 20.07 2.48 -6.22
N GLY A 44 20.43 3.55 -5.51
CA GLY A 44 20.57 4.90 -6.08
C GLY A 44 19.23 5.49 -6.52
N PRO A 45 19.23 6.45 -7.48
CA PRO A 45 18.01 7.18 -7.86
C PRO A 45 16.82 6.32 -8.28
N ARG A 46 17.07 5.10 -8.79
CA ARG A 46 16.01 4.15 -9.19
C ARG A 46 15.15 3.67 -8.02
N GLY A 47 15.67 3.70 -6.81
CA GLY A 47 14.90 3.34 -5.61
C GLY A 47 13.63 4.15 -5.40
N ILE A 48 13.47 5.28 -6.13
CA ILE A 48 12.25 6.10 -6.10
C ILE A 48 11.05 5.43 -6.79
N LEU A 49 11.24 4.33 -7.53
CA LEU A 49 10.19 3.71 -8.34
C LEU A 49 8.94 3.34 -7.55
N TYR A 50 9.08 2.90 -6.29
CA TYR A 50 7.90 2.59 -5.48
C TYR A 50 7.06 3.84 -5.19
N ALA A 51 7.68 4.95 -4.78
CA ALA A 51 6.98 6.21 -4.53
C ALA A 51 6.33 6.77 -5.80
N LEU A 52 7.03 6.73 -6.94
CA LEU A 52 6.46 7.12 -8.23
C LEU A 52 5.31 6.20 -8.66
N SER A 53 5.42 4.89 -8.40
CA SER A 53 4.36 3.92 -8.71
C SER A 53 3.07 4.21 -7.95
N THR A 54 3.15 4.66 -6.69
CA THR A 54 1.96 5.07 -5.92
C THR A 54 1.32 6.32 -6.52
N ALA A 55 2.12 7.29 -6.94
CA ALA A 55 1.64 8.49 -7.60
C ALA A 55 0.95 8.17 -8.94
N ILE A 56 1.59 7.34 -9.79
CA ILE A 56 1.03 6.85 -11.06
C ILE A 56 -0.26 6.06 -10.81
N GLY A 57 -0.31 5.27 -9.75
CA GLY A 57 -1.51 4.54 -9.33
C GLY A 57 -2.69 5.47 -9.03
N LEU A 58 -2.47 6.60 -8.33
CA LEU A 58 -3.51 7.61 -8.12
C LEU A 58 -3.94 8.28 -9.44
N LEU A 59 -3.00 8.57 -10.33
CA LEU A 59 -3.34 9.09 -11.66
C LEU A 59 -4.17 8.07 -12.46
N ALA A 60 -3.79 6.80 -12.44
CA ALA A 60 -4.53 5.71 -13.10
C ALA A 60 -5.93 5.49 -12.51
N MET A 61 -6.12 5.76 -11.21
CA MET A 61 -7.41 5.64 -10.52
C MET A 61 -8.50 6.52 -11.18
N VAL A 62 -8.13 7.60 -11.86
CA VAL A 62 -9.05 8.48 -12.60
C VAL A 62 -9.95 7.69 -13.57
N ILE A 63 -9.41 6.63 -14.17
CA ILE A 63 -10.13 5.79 -15.15
C ILE A 63 -11.32 5.09 -14.48
N ILE A 64 -11.16 4.64 -13.24
CA ILE A 64 -12.18 3.84 -12.54
C ILE A 64 -12.94 4.64 -11.46
N ALA A 65 -12.48 5.83 -11.11
CA ALA A 65 -13.11 6.67 -10.09
C ALA A 65 -14.60 6.94 -10.32
N PRO A 66 -15.08 7.24 -11.54
CA PRO A 66 -16.51 7.39 -11.82
C PRO A 66 -17.32 6.14 -11.53
N PHE A 67 -16.75 4.96 -11.77
CA PHE A 67 -17.38 3.68 -11.50
C PHE A 67 -17.59 3.48 -10.00
N TYR A 68 -16.55 3.71 -9.17
CA TYR A 68 -16.65 3.58 -7.71
C TYR A 68 -17.58 4.64 -7.11
N TRP A 69 -17.47 5.88 -7.57
CA TRP A 69 -18.35 6.96 -7.11
C TRP A 69 -19.82 6.64 -7.35
N THR A 70 -20.16 6.01 -8.48
CA THR A 70 -21.53 5.62 -8.83
C THR A 70 -22.00 4.42 -8.00
N ASN A 71 -21.18 3.37 -7.88
CA ASN A 71 -21.60 2.09 -7.27
C ASN A 71 -21.55 2.07 -5.74
N ARG A 72 -20.78 2.92 -5.10
CA ARG A 72 -20.69 3.13 -3.62
C ARG A 72 -20.30 1.93 -2.76
N ASP A 73 -19.99 0.79 -3.34
CA ASP A 73 -19.67 -0.42 -2.61
C ASP A 73 -18.25 -0.88 -2.89
N PRO A 74 -17.58 -1.52 -1.92
CA PRO A 74 -16.28 -2.13 -2.14
C PRO A 74 -16.37 -3.27 -3.15
N ILE A 75 -15.23 -3.56 -3.81
CA ILE A 75 -15.13 -4.57 -4.89
C ILE A 75 -15.78 -5.90 -4.48
N TRP A 76 -15.52 -6.38 -3.27
CA TRP A 76 -16.09 -7.67 -2.84
C TRP A 76 -17.61 -7.65 -2.79
N LYS A 77 -18.25 -6.56 -2.35
CA LYS A 77 -19.72 -6.45 -2.37
C LYS A 77 -20.25 -6.35 -3.79
N LEU A 78 -19.55 -5.63 -4.67
CA LEU A 78 -19.94 -5.52 -6.08
C LEU A 78 -19.89 -6.88 -6.76
N MET A 79 -18.80 -7.62 -6.60
CA MET A 79 -18.65 -8.97 -7.14
C MET A 79 -19.58 -9.97 -6.46
N GLY A 80 -19.77 -9.85 -5.15
CA GLY A 80 -20.67 -10.70 -4.38
C GLY A 80 -22.14 -10.60 -4.77
N ARG A 81 -22.61 -9.38 -5.07
CA ARG A 81 -23.99 -9.19 -5.59
C ARG A 81 -24.19 -9.82 -6.95
N TYR A 82 -23.14 -9.91 -7.74
CA TYR A 82 -23.22 -10.41 -9.12
C TYR A 82 -22.97 -11.92 -9.19
N TYR A 83 -21.99 -12.43 -8.45
CA TYR A 83 -21.55 -13.83 -8.49
C TYR A 83 -21.86 -14.62 -7.21
N GLY A 84 -22.46 -14.00 -6.18
CA GLY A 84 -22.89 -14.66 -4.97
C GLY A 84 -21.94 -14.52 -3.78
N ASN A 85 -22.44 -14.90 -2.59
CA ASN A 85 -21.82 -14.66 -1.29
C ASN A 85 -20.46 -15.36 -1.11
N SER A 86 -20.21 -16.50 -1.77
CA SER A 86 -18.90 -17.17 -1.70
C SER A 86 -17.80 -16.32 -2.33
N VAL A 87 -18.09 -15.67 -3.48
CA VAL A 87 -17.16 -14.76 -4.16
C VAL A 87 -16.91 -13.52 -3.28
N GLU A 88 -17.97 -12.97 -2.66
CA GLU A 88 -17.84 -11.85 -1.71
C GLU A 88 -16.82 -12.18 -0.59
N LYS A 89 -16.99 -13.32 0.06
CA LYS A 89 -16.13 -13.73 1.17
C LYS A 89 -14.67 -13.93 0.75
N ILE A 90 -14.43 -14.56 -0.40
CA ILE A 90 -13.06 -14.79 -0.90
C ILE A 90 -12.38 -13.46 -1.21
N VAL A 91 -13.01 -12.57 -1.96
CA VAL A 91 -12.42 -11.28 -2.33
C VAL A 91 -12.18 -10.40 -1.11
N ALA A 92 -13.10 -10.41 -0.14
CA ALA A 92 -12.92 -9.66 1.10
C ALA A 92 -11.81 -10.24 1.98
N ALA A 93 -11.65 -11.56 2.06
CA ALA A 93 -10.53 -12.19 2.78
C ALA A 93 -9.19 -11.84 2.12
N LEU A 94 -9.10 -11.90 0.78
CA LEU A 94 -7.92 -11.50 0.03
C LEU A 94 -7.57 -10.01 0.22
N SER A 95 -8.60 -9.15 0.33
CA SER A 95 -8.39 -7.74 0.68
C SER A 95 -7.77 -7.57 2.08
N GLY A 96 -8.02 -8.48 3.02
CA GLY A 96 -7.34 -8.52 4.32
C GLY A 96 -5.86 -8.94 4.20
N VAL A 97 -5.54 -9.85 3.28
CA VAL A 97 -4.18 -10.40 3.12
C VAL A 97 -3.16 -9.30 2.79
N TRP A 98 -3.43 -8.46 1.80
CA TRP A 98 -2.48 -7.39 1.46
C TRP A 98 -2.33 -6.36 2.60
N MET A 99 -3.38 -6.13 3.37
CA MET A 99 -3.33 -5.21 4.52
C MET A 99 -2.40 -5.71 5.62
N PHE A 100 -2.28 -7.02 5.83
CA PHE A 100 -1.30 -7.59 6.76
C PHE A 100 0.14 -7.27 6.34
N GLY A 101 0.44 -7.34 5.04
CA GLY A 101 1.74 -6.93 4.50
C GLY A 101 2.05 -5.45 4.80
N VAL A 102 1.05 -4.57 4.64
CA VAL A 102 1.20 -3.16 4.97
C VAL A 102 1.46 -2.97 6.47
N ILE A 103 0.69 -3.58 7.36
CA ILE A 103 0.91 -3.43 8.82
C ILE A 103 2.29 -3.97 9.20
N ALA A 104 2.69 -5.12 8.68
CA ALA A 104 4.01 -5.71 8.96
C ALA A 104 5.16 -4.79 8.51
N SER A 105 5.02 -4.12 7.36
CA SER A 105 5.99 -3.13 6.88
C SER A 105 6.04 -1.87 7.74
N GLN A 106 4.89 -1.41 8.24
CA GLN A 106 4.83 -0.30 9.19
C GLN A 106 5.55 -0.67 10.50
N ILE A 107 5.35 -1.89 11.01
CA ILE A 107 6.07 -2.37 12.20
C ILE A 107 7.58 -2.39 11.95
N LEU A 108 8.01 -2.95 10.82
CA LEU A 108 9.43 -3.07 10.47
C LEU A 108 10.10 -1.69 10.33
N GLY A 109 9.51 -0.79 9.57
CA GLY A 109 10.07 0.54 9.35
C GLY A 109 10.02 1.44 10.59
N GLY A 110 8.94 1.36 11.37
CA GLY A 110 8.82 2.07 12.64
C GLY A 110 9.85 1.60 13.68
N ALA A 111 10.09 0.28 13.75
CA ALA A 111 11.10 -0.28 14.62
C ALA A 111 12.51 0.13 14.21
N SER A 112 12.83 0.14 12.91
CA SER A 112 14.11 0.63 12.40
C SER A 112 14.30 2.13 12.69
N SER A 113 13.22 2.91 12.65
CA SER A 113 13.26 4.33 13.03
C SER A 113 13.44 4.55 14.53
N LEU A 114 12.89 3.69 15.39
CA LEU A 114 13.14 3.75 16.83
C LEU A 114 14.57 3.32 17.22
N ALA A 115 15.17 2.43 16.45
CA ALA A 115 16.50 1.91 16.70
C ALA A 115 17.59 3.00 16.67
N ILE A 116 17.38 4.12 15.94
CA ILE A 116 18.31 5.26 15.96
C ILE A 116 18.44 5.94 17.33
N PHE A 117 17.47 5.74 18.22
CA PHE A 117 17.48 6.25 19.60
C PHE A 117 18.09 5.25 20.59
N GLY A 118 18.78 4.20 20.11
CA GLY A 118 19.46 3.20 20.94
C GLY A 118 18.55 2.07 21.43
N LEU A 119 17.31 1.99 20.98
CA LEU A 119 16.42 0.88 21.32
C LEU A 119 16.78 -0.37 20.51
N GLY A 120 16.88 -1.52 21.18
CA GLY A 120 17.13 -2.79 20.51
C GLY A 120 16.02 -3.18 19.53
N LYS A 121 16.34 -4.02 18.52
CA LYS A 121 15.41 -4.43 17.45
C LYS A 121 14.10 -5.02 17.98
N ILE A 122 14.19 -6.00 18.90
CA ILE A 122 12.98 -6.68 19.41
C ILE A 122 12.11 -5.76 20.26
N PRO A 123 12.62 -5.00 21.24
CA PRO A 123 11.83 -4.01 21.96
C PRO A 123 11.16 -3.00 21.03
N SER A 124 11.86 -2.54 20.00
CA SER A 124 11.30 -1.59 19.02
C SER A 124 10.12 -2.20 18.23
N LEU A 125 10.26 -3.45 17.75
CA LEU A 125 9.18 -4.16 17.05
C LEU A 125 7.95 -4.35 17.94
N VAL A 126 8.15 -4.79 19.18
CA VAL A 126 7.06 -4.98 20.15
C VAL A 126 6.41 -3.64 20.52
N GLY A 127 7.22 -2.60 20.77
CA GLY A 127 6.73 -1.26 21.11
C GLY A 127 5.87 -0.65 20.00
N ILE A 128 6.33 -0.70 18.75
CA ILE A 128 5.55 -0.22 17.59
C ILE A 128 4.25 -1.03 17.43
N THR A 129 4.31 -2.35 17.57
CA THR A 129 3.12 -3.20 17.48
C THR A 129 2.09 -2.85 18.54
N ALA A 130 2.54 -2.66 19.79
CA ALA A 130 1.67 -2.25 20.89
C ALA A 130 1.02 -0.90 20.63
N LEU A 131 1.79 0.11 20.16
CA LEU A 131 1.26 1.42 19.79
C LEU A 131 0.25 1.34 18.65
N ILE A 132 0.52 0.54 17.59
CA ILE A 132 -0.43 0.30 16.50
C ILE A 132 -1.73 -0.31 17.04
N CYS A 133 -1.66 -1.32 17.90
CA CYS A 133 -2.84 -1.94 18.50
C CYS A 133 -3.63 -0.94 19.36
N LEU A 134 -2.97 -0.17 20.20
CA LEU A 134 -3.60 0.85 21.05
C LEU A 134 -4.31 1.93 20.24
N LEU A 135 -3.63 2.50 19.24
CA LEU A 135 -4.24 3.53 18.38
C LEU A 135 -5.34 2.97 17.48
N SER A 136 -5.31 1.68 17.13
CA SER A 136 -6.41 1.04 16.39
C SER A 136 -7.74 1.05 17.16
N LEU A 137 -7.72 1.28 18.47
CA LEU A 137 -8.92 1.39 19.30
C LEU A 137 -9.53 2.82 19.31
N ILE A 138 -8.79 3.83 18.82
CA ILE A 138 -9.23 5.22 18.75
C ILE A 138 -10.22 5.40 17.59
N ASP A 139 -11.08 6.43 17.69
CA ASP A 139 -12.05 6.77 16.64
C ASP A 139 -11.36 7.15 15.30
N MET A 140 -11.97 6.73 14.17
CA MET A 140 -11.39 6.93 12.83
C MET A 140 -11.30 8.39 12.42
N GLY A 141 -12.24 9.24 12.88
CA GLY A 141 -12.23 10.67 12.55
C GLY A 141 -11.05 11.40 13.18
N LYS A 142 -10.71 11.05 14.43
CA LYS A 142 -9.51 11.58 15.10
C LYS A 142 -8.23 11.10 14.41
N LEU A 143 -8.19 9.83 14.02
CA LEU A 143 -7.04 9.24 13.36
C LEU A 143 -6.75 9.91 11.99
N THR A 144 -7.78 10.22 11.20
CA THR A 144 -7.63 10.92 9.91
C THR A 144 -7.04 12.33 10.07
N LYS A 145 -7.43 13.06 11.14
CA LYS A 145 -6.81 14.37 11.44
C LYS A 145 -5.32 14.22 11.77
N ILE A 146 -4.97 13.19 12.55
CA ILE A 146 -3.56 12.89 12.87
C ILE A 146 -2.76 12.65 11.58
N PHE A 147 -3.28 11.85 10.63
CA PHE A 147 -2.61 11.61 9.35
C PHE A 147 -2.38 12.89 8.54
N PHE A 148 -3.36 13.78 8.51
CA PHE A 148 -3.23 15.06 7.83
C PHE A 148 -2.08 15.92 8.41
N TYR A 149 -2.04 16.06 9.74
CA TYR A 149 -0.96 16.81 10.39
C TYR A 149 0.41 16.14 10.19
N MET A 150 0.46 14.81 10.22
CA MET A 150 1.70 14.06 9.96
C MET A 150 2.21 14.28 8.54
N LEU A 151 1.33 14.28 7.52
CA LEU A 151 1.72 14.57 6.14
C LEU A 151 2.35 15.96 6.05
N ILE A 152 1.70 16.97 6.60
CA ILE A 152 2.18 18.35 6.51
C ILE A 152 3.50 18.52 7.26
N THR A 153 3.58 18.06 8.52
CA THR A 153 4.77 18.26 9.35
C THR A 153 5.97 17.50 8.78
N SER A 154 5.81 16.23 8.40
CA SER A 154 6.92 15.46 7.83
C SER A 154 7.35 16.00 6.47
N SER A 155 6.41 16.42 5.60
CA SER A 155 6.75 17.05 4.32
C SER A 155 7.50 18.38 4.50
N ALA A 156 7.08 19.19 5.46
CA ALA A 156 7.78 20.44 5.79
C ALA A 156 9.20 20.18 6.31
N VAL A 157 9.37 19.20 7.19
CA VAL A 157 10.69 18.82 7.70
C VAL A 157 11.61 18.32 6.57
N LEU A 158 11.10 17.46 5.67
CA LEU A 158 11.88 17.02 4.51
C LEU A 158 12.28 18.18 3.60
N LEU A 159 11.36 19.13 3.36
CA LEU A 159 11.64 20.31 2.56
C LEU A 159 12.71 21.21 3.22
N LEU A 160 12.59 21.49 4.50
CA LEU A 160 13.60 22.26 5.25
C LEU A 160 14.97 21.57 5.23
N SER A 161 15.00 20.25 5.38
CA SER A 161 16.23 19.46 5.26
C SER A 161 16.85 19.57 3.86
N LEU A 162 16.03 19.52 2.79
CA LEU A 162 16.52 19.72 1.42
C LEU A 162 17.05 21.13 1.20
N LEU A 163 16.36 22.15 1.70
CA LEU A 163 16.82 23.54 1.59
C LEU A 163 18.18 23.74 2.26
N GLN A 164 18.44 23.07 3.39
CA GLN A 164 19.74 23.15 4.08
C GLN A 164 20.85 22.48 3.26
N ILE A 165 20.65 21.29 2.72
CA ILE A 165 21.68 20.61 1.93
C ILE A 165 21.87 21.21 0.54
N GLY A 166 20.89 22.00 0.06
CA GLY A 166 20.91 22.73 -1.20
C GLY A 166 19.88 22.27 -2.21
N ILE A 167 19.06 23.21 -2.69
CA ILE A 167 18.00 22.95 -3.67
C ILE A 167 18.55 22.51 -5.04
N HIS A 168 19.83 22.77 -5.32
CA HIS A 168 20.51 22.32 -6.55
C HIS A 168 20.52 20.79 -6.70
N TRP A 169 20.29 20.06 -5.62
CA TRP A 169 20.14 18.60 -5.67
C TRP A 169 18.87 18.15 -6.40
N VAL A 170 17.85 19.01 -6.58
CA VAL A 170 16.63 18.67 -7.34
C VAL A 170 16.96 18.37 -8.80
N PRO A 171 17.54 19.31 -9.60
CA PRO A 171 17.90 19.00 -10.99
C PRO A 171 18.97 17.91 -11.08
N THR A 172 19.92 17.86 -10.15
CA THR A 172 21.01 16.88 -10.16
C THR A 172 20.49 15.46 -9.97
N SER A 173 19.60 15.23 -9.01
CA SER A 173 19.01 13.92 -8.75
C SER A 173 18.09 13.47 -9.88
N LEU A 174 17.31 14.37 -10.47
CA LEU A 174 16.46 14.08 -11.62
C LEU A 174 17.30 13.74 -12.86
N ASN A 175 18.35 14.49 -13.15
CA ASN A 175 19.27 14.17 -14.24
C ASN A 175 19.94 12.81 -14.02
N SER A 176 20.34 12.50 -12.77
CA SER A 176 20.87 11.18 -12.43
C SER A 176 19.86 10.07 -12.63
N LEU A 177 18.60 10.28 -12.27
CA LEU A 177 17.52 9.32 -12.51
C LEU A 177 17.31 9.05 -13.99
N LEU A 178 17.23 10.12 -14.80
CA LEU A 178 16.97 10.04 -16.25
C LEU A 178 18.17 9.46 -17.03
N SER A 179 19.40 9.78 -16.61
CA SER A 179 20.62 9.29 -17.25
C SER A 179 21.00 7.86 -16.85
N THR A 180 20.41 7.32 -15.77
CA THR A 180 20.68 5.98 -15.31
C THR A 180 19.91 4.98 -16.19
N PRO A 181 20.54 4.25 -17.11
CA PRO A 181 19.81 3.40 -18.04
C PRO A 181 19.16 2.24 -17.31
N LEU A 182 17.90 1.94 -17.64
CA LEU A 182 17.21 0.70 -17.25
C LEU A 182 17.79 -0.46 -18.08
N LYS A 183 19.11 -0.71 -17.95
CA LYS A 183 19.81 -1.75 -18.69
C LYS A 183 19.86 -3.05 -17.88
N GLY A 184 19.50 -4.13 -18.53
CA GLY A 184 19.50 -5.49 -18.02
C GLY A 184 18.09 -6.00 -17.72
N PRO A 185 17.81 -7.27 -18.06
CA PRO A 185 16.50 -7.89 -17.81
C PRO A 185 16.08 -7.76 -16.35
N SER A 186 17.06 -7.90 -15.43
CA SER A 186 16.85 -7.85 -13.99
C SER A 186 16.24 -6.53 -13.49
N VAL A 187 16.74 -5.41 -13.96
CA VAL A 187 16.28 -4.09 -13.52
C VAL A 187 14.91 -3.77 -14.09
N LEU A 188 14.68 -4.15 -15.36
CA LEU A 188 13.38 -3.90 -16.01
C LEU A 188 12.27 -4.73 -15.39
N GLU A 189 12.55 -5.98 -15.01
CA GLU A 189 11.58 -6.88 -14.40
C GLU A 189 11.26 -6.46 -12.96
N GLU A 190 12.24 -6.04 -12.15
CA GLU A 190 12.01 -5.50 -10.82
C GLU A 190 11.17 -4.21 -10.89
N ALA A 191 11.57 -3.27 -11.75
CA ALA A 191 10.87 -2.01 -11.95
C ALA A 191 9.43 -2.23 -12.44
N SER A 192 9.21 -3.13 -13.41
CA SER A 192 7.88 -3.44 -13.92
C SER A 192 7.03 -4.18 -12.88
N GLY A 193 7.61 -5.07 -12.09
CA GLY A 193 6.94 -5.76 -10.99
C GLY A 193 6.41 -4.80 -9.92
N VAL A 194 7.25 -3.89 -9.45
CA VAL A 194 6.87 -2.85 -8.47
C VAL A 194 5.82 -1.92 -9.06
N LEU A 195 6.06 -1.41 -10.27
CA LEU A 195 5.14 -0.46 -10.94
C LEU A 195 3.76 -1.09 -11.16
N LEU A 196 3.71 -2.22 -11.84
CA LEU A 196 2.46 -2.89 -12.20
C LEU A 196 1.66 -3.29 -10.95
N THR A 197 2.33 -3.89 -9.97
CA THR A 197 1.68 -4.34 -8.73
C THR A 197 1.09 -3.16 -7.96
N THR A 198 1.86 -2.08 -7.79
CA THR A 198 1.43 -0.92 -7.01
C THR A 198 0.33 -0.12 -7.70
N VAL A 199 0.44 0.08 -9.03
CA VAL A 199 -0.59 0.77 -9.81
C VAL A 199 -1.91 -0.02 -9.78
N LEU A 200 -1.86 -1.32 -10.05
CA LEU A 200 -3.07 -2.15 -10.05
C LEU A 200 -3.69 -2.24 -8.64
N LEU A 201 -2.86 -2.35 -7.59
CA LEU A 201 -3.40 -2.29 -6.23
C LEU A 201 -4.10 -0.96 -5.96
N THR A 202 -3.48 0.17 -6.31
CA THR A 202 -4.08 1.50 -6.08
C THR A 202 -5.43 1.62 -6.76
N VAL A 203 -5.54 1.10 -7.99
CA VAL A 203 -6.82 1.08 -8.74
C VAL A 203 -7.88 0.17 -8.10
N MET A 204 -7.46 -0.91 -7.41
CA MET A 204 -8.37 -1.92 -6.84
C MET A 204 -8.47 -1.86 -5.32
N GLY A 205 -7.57 -1.15 -4.64
CA GLY A 205 -7.49 -1.07 -3.19
C GLY A 205 -8.73 -0.43 -2.58
N MET A 206 -9.30 -1.11 -1.60
CA MET A 206 -10.53 -0.69 -0.95
C MET A 206 -10.38 0.57 -0.11
N ASP A 207 -9.24 0.75 0.49
CA ASP A 207 -8.89 1.90 1.31
C ASP A 207 -9.03 3.21 0.52
N PHE A 208 -8.74 3.20 -0.78
CA PHE A 208 -8.92 4.35 -1.67
C PHE A 208 -10.38 4.55 -2.08
N HIS A 209 -11.11 3.47 -2.37
CA HIS A 209 -12.52 3.52 -2.76
C HIS A 209 -13.40 4.20 -1.71
N GLN A 210 -13.15 3.95 -0.42
CA GLN A 210 -13.93 4.56 0.66
C GLN A 210 -13.88 6.09 0.69
N PHE A 211 -12.82 6.70 0.12
CA PHE A 211 -12.70 8.14 -0.02
C PHE A 211 -13.38 8.64 -1.30
N LEU A 212 -13.21 7.93 -2.42
CA LEU A 212 -13.87 8.27 -3.69
C LEU A 212 -15.39 8.33 -3.56
N VAL A 213 -16.00 7.40 -2.82
CA VAL A 213 -17.46 7.37 -2.64
C VAL A 213 -17.99 8.56 -1.85
N LYS A 214 -17.14 9.24 -1.07
CA LYS A 214 -17.49 10.44 -0.29
C LYS A 214 -17.31 11.74 -1.08
N ALA A 215 -16.76 11.70 -2.28
CA ALA A 215 -16.60 12.86 -3.14
C ALA A 215 -17.94 13.54 -3.38
N ARG A 216 -18.01 14.87 -3.25
CA ARG A 216 -19.22 15.67 -3.39
C ARG A 216 -19.87 15.48 -4.77
N THR A 217 -19.07 15.50 -5.81
CA THR A 217 -19.51 15.33 -7.21
C THR A 217 -18.69 14.24 -7.92
N LYS A 218 -19.21 13.78 -9.08
CA LYS A 218 -18.45 12.88 -9.96
C LYS A 218 -17.14 13.54 -10.43
N ARG A 219 -17.15 14.86 -10.67
CA ARG A 219 -15.95 15.62 -11.04
C ARG A 219 -14.93 15.64 -9.89
N ASP A 220 -15.38 15.82 -8.65
CA ASP A 220 -14.49 15.77 -7.50
C ASP A 220 -13.83 14.39 -7.35
N SER A 221 -14.55 13.29 -7.68
CA SER A 221 -13.96 11.94 -7.64
C SER A 221 -12.87 11.70 -8.71
N ILE A 222 -12.83 12.49 -9.77
CA ILE A 222 -11.80 12.47 -10.81
C ILE A 222 -10.64 13.39 -10.45
N LEU A 223 -10.95 14.65 -10.08
CA LEU A 223 -9.93 15.66 -9.79
C LEU A 223 -9.16 15.36 -8.50
N GLY A 224 -9.78 14.70 -7.52
CA GLY A 224 -9.11 14.31 -6.27
C GLY A 224 -7.88 13.41 -6.49
N PRO A 225 -8.01 12.28 -7.17
CA PRO A 225 -6.86 11.44 -7.50
C PRO A 225 -5.79 12.13 -8.34
N LEU A 226 -6.18 12.99 -9.30
CA LEU A 226 -5.22 13.80 -10.06
C LEU A 226 -4.40 14.71 -9.16
N PHE A 227 -5.07 15.44 -8.27
CA PHE A 227 -4.40 16.34 -7.33
C PHE A 227 -3.52 15.56 -6.32
N GLY A 228 -4.04 14.46 -5.77
CA GLY A 228 -3.28 13.58 -4.86
C GLY A 228 -2.07 12.96 -5.54
N GLY A 229 -2.19 12.51 -6.78
CA GLY A 229 -1.07 12.01 -7.58
C GLY A 229 -0.01 13.08 -7.82
N GLY A 230 -0.42 14.32 -8.13
CA GLY A 230 0.49 15.47 -8.24
C GLY A 230 1.26 15.74 -6.95
N ILE A 231 0.59 15.74 -5.80
CA ILE A 231 1.25 15.85 -4.48
C ILE A 231 2.29 14.75 -4.29
N LEU A 232 1.95 13.49 -4.57
CA LEU A 232 2.88 12.37 -4.40
C LEU A 232 4.08 12.44 -5.36
N ILE A 233 3.91 12.94 -6.59
CA ILE A 233 5.04 13.19 -7.51
C ILE A 233 6.01 14.21 -6.89
N LEU A 234 5.49 15.34 -6.40
CA LEU A 234 6.32 16.38 -5.77
C LEU A 234 7.05 15.83 -4.54
N LEU A 235 6.37 15.06 -3.70
CA LEU A 235 6.96 14.43 -2.53
C LEU A 235 7.99 13.35 -2.91
N SER A 236 7.79 12.64 -4.01
CA SER A 236 8.78 11.68 -4.53
C SER A 236 10.05 12.39 -4.98
N ILE A 237 9.93 13.51 -5.70
CA ILE A 237 11.08 14.32 -6.13
C ILE A 237 11.81 14.89 -4.91
N LEU A 238 11.08 15.41 -3.93
CA LEU A 238 11.64 15.91 -2.68
C LEU A 238 12.45 14.84 -1.96
N LEU A 239 11.89 13.65 -1.81
CA LEU A 239 12.51 12.51 -1.15
C LEU A 239 13.78 12.04 -1.87
N LEU A 240 13.70 11.89 -3.20
CA LEU A 240 14.84 11.54 -4.05
C LEU A 240 15.99 12.54 -3.87
N SER A 241 15.67 13.83 -3.98
CA SER A 241 16.67 14.90 -3.94
C SER A 241 17.34 15.00 -2.58
N LEU A 242 16.57 14.88 -1.50
CA LEU A 242 17.09 14.89 -0.13
C LEU A 242 18.06 13.72 0.09
N ILE A 243 17.65 12.50 -0.24
CA ILE A 243 18.49 11.32 0.05
C ILE A 243 19.72 11.29 -0.86
N TYR A 244 19.53 11.56 -2.16
CA TYR A 244 20.64 11.60 -3.12
C TYR A 244 21.67 12.66 -2.75
N GLY A 245 21.22 13.86 -2.39
CA GLY A 245 22.07 14.94 -1.92
C GLY A 245 22.80 14.58 -0.63
N SER A 246 22.10 14.02 0.36
CA SER A 246 22.70 13.59 1.63
C SER A 246 23.74 12.49 1.44
N ILE A 247 23.54 11.56 0.49
CA ILE A 247 24.55 10.55 0.14
C ILE A 247 25.81 11.22 -0.43
N LYS A 248 25.63 12.15 -1.36
CA LYS A 248 26.74 12.87 -2.02
C LYS A 248 27.51 13.78 -1.07
N ASN A 249 26.83 14.38 -0.10
CA ASN A 249 27.46 15.20 0.93
C ASN A 249 28.14 14.37 2.05
N GLY A 250 27.94 13.04 2.08
CA GLY A 250 28.48 12.17 3.15
C GLY A 250 27.62 12.16 4.43
N ASP A 251 26.43 12.80 4.44
CA ASP A 251 25.55 12.87 5.61
C ASP A 251 24.99 11.50 6.02
N THR A 252 25.13 10.49 5.17
CA THR A 252 24.68 9.12 5.43
C THR A 252 25.80 8.20 5.90
N ALA A 253 27.02 8.71 6.15
CA ALA A 253 28.14 7.91 6.59
C ALA A 253 27.83 7.15 7.91
N GLY A 254 28.24 5.88 8.00
CA GLY A 254 28.02 5.04 9.19
C GLY A 254 26.61 4.45 9.35
N ILE A 255 25.70 4.65 8.38
CA ILE A 255 24.41 3.96 8.38
C ILE A 255 24.65 2.49 8.01
N THR A 256 24.34 1.58 8.93
CA THR A 256 24.46 0.13 8.74
C THR A 256 23.15 -0.54 8.29
N ASP A 257 22.01 0.02 8.69
CA ASP A 257 20.69 -0.43 8.26
C ASP A 257 20.07 0.61 7.29
N PRO A 258 19.94 0.30 5.98
CA PRO A 258 19.39 1.23 4.99
C PRO A 258 18.01 1.81 5.34
N ARG A 259 17.21 1.10 6.15
CA ARG A 259 15.90 1.55 6.63
C ARG A 259 15.98 2.75 7.57
N GLN A 260 17.16 3.04 8.09
CA GLN A 260 17.39 4.18 8.98
C GLN A 260 17.78 5.47 8.25
N VAL A 261 17.92 5.43 6.92
CA VAL A 261 18.45 6.58 6.15
C VAL A 261 17.65 7.87 6.41
N ILE A 262 16.31 7.81 6.31
CA ILE A 262 15.46 8.99 6.55
C ILE A 262 15.55 9.48 8.00
N PRO A 263 15.27 8.66 9.03
CA PRO A 263 15.32 9.14 10.39
C PRO A 263 16.74 9.62 10.79
N VAL A 264 17.83 9.04 10.25
CA VAL A 264 19.21 9.52 10.51
C VAL A 264 19.47 10.86 9.85
N ILE A 265 19.07 11.08 8.59
CA ILE A 265 19.19 12.38 7.93
C ILE A 265 18.46 13.44 8.74
N LEU A 266 17.22 13.19 9.17
CA LEU A 266 16.43 14.14 9.97
C LEU A 266 17.05 14.38 11.36
N LEU A 267 17.58 13.33 11.99
CA LEU A 267 18.29 13.46 13.28
C LEU A 267 19.51 14.37 13.15
N ARG A 268 20.37 14.12 12.16
CA ARG A 268 21.59 14.91 11.90
C ARG A 268 21.26 16.35 11.51
N PHE A 269 20.26 16.53 10.63
CA PHE A 269 19.77 17.85 10.28
C PHE A 269 19.35 18.64 11.52
N GLY A 270 18.52 18.08 12.38
CA GLY A 270 18.09 18.78 13.58
C GLY A 270 19.23 19.07 14.56
N GLN A 271 20.17 18.14 14.72
CA GLN A 271 21.34 18.31 15.57
C GLN A 271 22.28 19.42 15.08
N SER A 272 22.38 19.64 13.76
CA SER A 272 23.19 20.73 13.20
C SER A 272 22.58 22.12 13.43
N VAL A 273 21.27 22.18 13.68
CA VAL A 273 20.55 23.44 13.96
C VAL A 273 20.51 23.73 15.46
N LEU A 274 20.12 22.74 16.28
CA LEU A 274 20.03 22.87 17.73
C LEU A 274 20.15 21.49 18.41
N PRO A 275 20.93 21.35 19.49
CA PRO A 275 20.98 20.15 20.29
C PRO A 275 19.57 19.67 20.72
N GLY A 276 19.25 18.40 20.47
CA GLY A 276 17.95 17.79 20.78
C GLY A 276 16.87 17.99 19.72
N LEU A 277 16.98 18.96 18.82
CA LEU A 277 15.99 19.16 17.74
C LEU A 277 15.93 17.96 16.80
N GLY A 278 17.06 17.26 16.59
CA GLY A 278 17.10 16.06 15.75
C GLY A 278 16.14 14.97 16.19
N ILE A 279 15.96 14.77 17.49
CA ILE A 279 14.99 13.81 18.05
C ILE A 279 13.56 14.21 17.64
N LEU A 280 13.22 15.49 17.81
CA LEU A 280 11.91 16.02 17.44
C LEU A 280 11.62 15.89 15.94
N LEU A 281 12.63 16.05 15.08
CA LEU A 281 12.49 15.94 13.64
C LEU A 281 12.41 14.49 13.14
N ALA A 282 13.06 13.56 13.80
CA ALA A 282 13.00 12.13 13.47
C ALA A 282 11.71 11.44 14.00
N LEU A 283 11.13 11.94 15.10
CA LEU A 283 9.95 11.40 15.72
C LEU A 283 8.72 11.30 14.78
N PRO A 284 8.42 12.29 13.91
CA PRO A 284 7.32 12.19 12.93
C PRO A 284 7.38 10.95 12.06
N VAL A 285 8.56 10.43 11.72
CA VAL A 285 8.69 9.19 10.93
C VAL A 285 8.13 7.99 11.71
N VAL A 286 8.42 7.90 13.00
CA VAL A 286 7.86 6.86 13.89
C VAL A 286 6.34 7.02 14.00
N LEU A 287 5.86 8.26 14.14
CA LEU A 287 4.44 8.55 14.25
C LEU A 287 3.67 8.20 12.97
N VAL A 288 4.25 8.45 11.79
CA VAL A 288 3.68 8.03 10.49
C VAL A 288 3.48 6.52 10.45
N SER A 289 4.48 5.75 10.94
CA SER A 289 4.39 4.30 11.05
C SER A 289 3.19 3.85 11.89
N VAL A 290 3.16 4.34 13.11
CA VAL A 290 2.13 3.96 14.10
C VAL A 290 0.74 4.41 13.64
N GLY A 291 0.64 5.62 13.08
CA GLY A 291 -0.59 6.17 12.54
C GLY A 291 -1.14 5.31 11.39
N SER A 292 -0.38 5.17 10.31
CA SER A 292 -0.77 4.39 9.14
C SER A 292 -1.07 2.94 9.50
N GLY A 293 -0.18 2.29 10.27
CA GLY A 293 -0.36 0.91 10.75
C GLY A 293 -1.65 0.72 11.54
N SER A 294 -1.99 1.67 12.42
CA SER A 294 -3.21 1.59 13.23
C SER A 294 -4.49 1.76 12.39
N GLY A 295 -4.46 2.62 11.38
CA GLY A 295 -5.57 2.80 10.44
C GLY A 295 -5.87 1.52 9.69
N VAL A 296 -4.85 0.88 9.12
CA VAL A 296 -4.98 -0.38 8.39
C VAL A 296 -5.40 -1.52 9.30
N ASN A 297 -4.80 -1.66 10.50
CA ASN A 297 -5.16 -2.69 11.47
C ASN A 297 -6.63 -2.59 11.91
N LYS A 298 -7.14 -1.37 12.06
CA LYS A 298 -8.55 -1.11 12.32
C LYS A 298 -9.46 -1.61 11.20
N ILE A 299 -9.07 -1.37 9.94
CA ILE A 299 -9.83 -1.82 8.77
C ILE A 299 -9.83 -3.35 8.70
N VAL A 300 -8.66 -3.99 8.90
CA VAL A 300 -8.53 -5.46 8.94
C VAL A 300 -9.46 -6.06 10.01
N ALA A 301 -9.38 -5.55 11.25
CA ALA A 301 -10.19 -6.07 12.35
C ALA A 301 -11.69 -5.94 12.06
N LYS A 302 -12.12 -4.80 11.49
CA LYS A 302 -13.50 -4.59 11.08
C LYS A 302 -13.91 -5.55 9.96
N THR A 303 -13.07 -5.75 8.94
CA THR A 303 -13.35 -6.64 7.82
C THR A 303 -13.52 -8.09 8.29
N ILE A 304 -12.64 -8.57 9.17
CA ILE A 304 -12.73 -9.93 9.74
C ILE A 304 -14.05 -10.14 10.49
N LEU A 305 -14.48 -9.15 11.27
CA LEU A 305 -15.74 -9.21 12.00
C LEU A 305 -16.97 -9.11 11.10
N ASP A 306 -16.95 -8.22 10.11
CA ASP A 306 -18.05 -8.03 9.16
C ASP A 306 -18.27 -9.29 8.29
N LEU A 307 -17.21 -10.03 7.97
CA LEU A 307 -17.27 -11.30 7.24
C LEU A 307 -17.78 -12.47 8.11
N LYS A 308 -17.92 -12.27 9.42
CA LYS A 308 -18.30 -13.34 10.39
C LYS A 308 -17.39 -14.58 10.28
N LEU A 309 -16.10 -14.38 10.03
CA LEU A 309 -15.11 -15.45 9.95
C LEU A 309 -14.79 -16.05 11.33
N LEU A 310 -15.08 -15.29 12.40
CA LEU A 310 -14.81 -15.68 13.78
C LEU A 310 -16.11 -15.89 14.57
N PRO A 311 -16.07 -16.72 15.63
CA PRO A 311 -17.19 -16.89 16.55
C PRO A 311 -17.66 -15.55 17.14
N LYS A 312 -18.96 -15.42 17.39
CA LYS A 312 -19.60 -14.16 17.85
C LYS A 312 -19.04 -13.62 19.18
N HIS A 313 -18.44 -14.45 20.01
CA HIS A 313 -17.85 -14.06 21.29
C HIS A 313 -16.46 -13.39 21.16
N ILE A 314 -15.87 -13.40 19.97
CA ILE A 314 -14.60 -12.73 19.72
C ILE A 314 -14.88 -11.26 19.41
N GLY A 315 -14.58 -10.40 20.40
CA GLY A 315 -14.79 -8.97 20.30
C GLY A 315 -13.69 -8.25 19.52
N TYR A 316 -13.99 -7.03 19.09
CA TYR A 316 -13.11 -6.17 18.29
C TYR A 316 -11.68 -6.04 18.83
N LYS A 317 -11.53 -5.81 20.15
CA LYS A 317 -10.20 -5.69 20.80
C LYS A 317 -9.32 -6.94 20.61
N ARG A 318 -9.92 -8.15 20.72
CA ARG A 318 -9.17 -9.40 20.52
C ARG A 318 -8.69 -9.54 19.09
N VAL A 319 -9.51 -9.16 18.10
CA VAL A 319 -9.12 -9.22 16.68
C VAL A 319 -8.00 -8.22 16.39
N VAL A 320 -8.05 -7.00 16.92
CA VAL A 320 -6.97 -5.99 16.80
C VAL A 320 -5.64 -6.53 17.35
N ILE A 321 -5.68 -7.13 18.54
CA ILE A 321 -4.45 -7.68 19.18
C ILE A 321 -3.93 -8.88 18.39
N SER A 322 -4.81 -9.83 18.00
CA SER A 322 -4.40 -11.01 17.24
C SER A 322 -3.82 -10.66 15.88
N SER A 323 -4.39 -9.68 15.17
CA SER A 323 -3.85 -9.17 13.90
C SER A 323 -2.51 -8.46 14.11
N GLY A 324 -2.35 -7.72 15.21
CA GLY A 324 -1.08 -7.10 15.59
C GLY A 324 0.03 -8.12 15.86
N ILE A 325 -0.27 -9.17 16.62
CA ILE A 325 0.69 -10.27 16.88
C ILE A 325 1.04 -10.99 15.57
N PHE A 326 0.06 -11.30 14.74
CA PHE A 326 0.29 -11.94 13.46
C PHE A 326 1.19 -11.10 12.55
N THR A 327 0.95 -9.80 12.47
CA THR A 327 1.76 -8.88 11.66
C THR A 327 3.14 -8.61 12.24
N LEU A 328 3.30 -8.69 13.57
CA LEU A 328 4.62 -8.69 14.20
C LEU A 328 5.45 -9.89 13.73
N LEU A 329 4.86 -11.10 13.73
CA LEU A 329 5.55 -12.28 13.22
C LEU A 329 5.90 -12.15 11.74
N LEU A 330 5.00 -11.61 10.91
CA LEU A 330 5.28 -11.34 9.50
C LEU A 330 6.41 -10.32 9.32
N SER A 331 6.51 -9.31 10.19
CA SER A 331 7.58 -8.30 10.12
C SER A 331 8.98 -8.87 10.34
N LEU A 332 9.09 -9.99 11.07
CA LEU A 332 10.35 -10.70 11.26
C LEU A 332 10.85 -11.39 9.99
N LEU A 333 9.97 -11.69 9.04
CA LEU A 333 10.30 -12.30 7.74
C LEU A 333 10.75 -11.25 6.70
N GLY A 334 10.46 -9.98 6.93
CA GLY A 334 10.75 -8.89 5.98
C GLY A 334 12.25 -8.57 5.91
N LYS A 335 12.83 -8.68 4.70
CA LYS A 335 14.20 -8.23 4.40
C LYS A 335 14.21 -6.74 4.06
N SER A 336 13.24 -6.27 3.29
CA SER A 336 13.02 -4.88 2.86
C SER A 336 11.57 -4.49 3.09
N ILE A 337 11.34 -3.20 3.34
CA ILE A 337 10.00 -2.65 3.54
C ILE A 337 9.17 -2.77 2.24
N ILE A 338 9.77 -2.40 1.10
CA ILE A 338 9.09 -2.44 -0.20
C ILE A 338 8.79 -3.87 -0.61
N ASP A 339 9.76 -4.79 -0.50
CA ASP A 339 9.55 -6.20 -0.84
C ASP A 339 8.38 -6.80 -0.09
N LEU A 340 8.29 -6.50 1.20
CA LEU A 340 7.19 -6.99 2.03
C LEU A 340 5.84 -6.47 1.55
N ILE A 341 5.72 -5.15 1.34
CA ILE A 341 4.48 -4.51 0.87
C ILE A 341 4.08 -5.05 -0.50
N VAL A 342 4.99 -4.99 -1.47
CA VAL A 342 4.70 -5.26 -2.87
C VAL A 342 4.42 -6.75 -3.11
N SER A 343 5.05 -7.65 -2.36
CA SER A 343 4.75 -9.08 -2.42
C SER A 343 3.32 -9.39 -1.98
N PHE A 344 2.85 -8.79 -0.87
CA PHE A 344 1.46 -8.94 -0.43
C PHE A 344 0.46 -8.27 -1.38
N TYR A 345 0.83 -7.15 -1.98
CA TYR A 345 0.05 -6.52 -3.05
C TYR A 345 -0.08 -7.45 -4.26
N ALA A 346 1.02 -8.11 -4.66
CA ALA A 346 1.04 -9.02 -5.79
C ALA A 346 0.14 -10.25 -5.57
N ILE A 347 0.06 -10.78 -4.35
CA ILE A 347 -0.87 -11.87 -4.01
C ILE A 347 -2.32 -11.42 -4.25
N TYR A 348 -2.72 -10.26 -3.71
CA TYR A 348 -4.08 -9.76 -3.86
C TYR A 348 -4.42 -9.44 -5.31
N VAL A 349 -3.58 -8.64 -5.97
CA VAL A 349 -3.79 -8.22 -7.36
C VAL A 349 -3.77 -9.42 -8.30
N GLY A 350 -2.80 -10.32 -8.15
CA GLY A 350 -2.70 -11.54 -8.95
C GLY A 350 -3.94 -12.43 -8.83
N SER A 351 -4.52 -12.50 -7.64
CA SER A 351 -5.72 -13.32 -7.40
C SER A 351 -7.01 -12.67 -7.88
N VAL A 352 -7.18 -11.35 -7.74
CA VAL A 352 -8.48 -10.67 -7.88
C VAL A 352 -8.61 -9.92 -9.20
N PHE A 353 -7.51 -9.47 -9.81
CA PHE A 353 -7.55 -8.57 -10.97
C PHE A 353 -8.30 -9.17 -12.17
N VAL A 354 -7.92 -10.37 -12.62
CA VAL A 354 -8.58 -11.00 -13.78
C VAL A 354 -10.06 -11.27 -13.52
N PRO A 355 -10.47 -11.87 -12.38
CA PRO A 355 -11.88 -11.99 -12.01
C PRO A 355 -12.64 -10.64 -11.96
N PHE A 356 -11.98 -9.57 -11.52
CA PHE A 356 -12.58 -8.24 -11.49
C PHE A 356 -12.78 -7.65 -12.90
N ILE A 357 -11.82 -7.83 -13.80
CA ILE A 357 -11.99 -7.42 -15.22
C ILE A 357 -13.15 -8.19 -15.86
N VAL A 358 -13.25 -9.50 -15.59
CA VAL A 358 -14.39 -10.30 -16.07
C VAL A 358 -15.71 -9.76 -15.51
N TYR A 359 -15.75 -9.37 -14.22
CA TYR A 359 -16.91 -8.73 -13.62
C TYR A 359 -17.29 -7.41 -14.34
N LEU A 360 -16.31 -6.53 -14.60
CA LEU A 360 -16.56 -5.26 -15.30
C LEU A 360 -17.11 -5.52 -16.71
N ARG A 361 -16.53 -6.49 -17.44
CA ARG A 361 -17.02 -6.91 -18.75
C ARG A 361 -18.46 -7.43 -18.68
N ASP A 362 -18.74 -8.36 -17.76
CA ASP A 362 -20.07 -8.99 -17.65
C ASP A 362 -21.15 -8.00 -17.25
N LYS A 363 -20.79 -6.96 -16.48
CA LYS A 363 -21.68 -5.87 -16.10
C LYS A 363 -22.03 -4.95 -17.29
N THR A 364 -21.10 -4.76 -18.22
CA THR A 364 -21.26 -3.85 -19.36
C THR A 364 -21.73 -4.54 -20.63
N ALA A 365 -21.39 -5.81 -20.81
CA ALA A 365 -21.73 -6.58 -22.00
C ALA A 365 -23.14 -7.17 -21.89
N LYS A 366 -23.85 -7.23 -23.05
CA LYS A 366 -25.14 -7.95 -23.18
C LYS A 366 -24.97 -9.47 -23.26
N ASN A 367 -23.75 -9.99 -23.14
CA ASN A 367 -23.43 -11.40 -23.27
C ASN A 367 -23.71 -12.17 -21.96
N LYS A 368 -23.85 -13.51 -22.08
CA LYS A 368 -24.04 -14.38 -20.92
C LYS A 368 -22.89 -14.22 -19.93
N PRO A 369 -23.17 -13.88 -18.64
CA PRO A 369 -22.14 -13.69 -17.66
C PRO A 369 -21.40 -15.00 -17.35
N ALA A 370 -20.16 -14.88 -16.84
CA ALA A 370 -19.42 -16.01 -16.31
C ALA A 370 -20.20 -16.66 -15.15
N SER A 371 -20.12 -17.97 -15.02
CA SER A 371 -20.80 -18.67 -13.92
C SER A 371 -20.17 -18.35 -12.58
N GLN A 372 -20.96 -18.36 -11.51
CA GLN A 372 -20.45 -18.22 -10.13
C GLN A 372 -19.35 -19.24 -9.83
N THR A 373 -19.53 -20.49 -10.28
CA THR A 373 -18.56 -21.57 -10.08
C THR A 373 -17.23 -21.24 -10.74
N THR A 374 -17.25 -20.79 -12.00
CA THR A 374 -16.04 -20.39 -12.74
C THR A 374 -15.29 -19.27 -12.05
N VAL A 375 -15.99 -18.21 -11.63
CA VAL A 375 -15.35 -17.07 -10.94
C VAL A 375 -14.77 -17.49 -9.59
N LYS A 376 -15.49 -18.34 -8.83
CA LYS A 376 -14.99 -18.90 -7.57
C LYS A 376 -13.74 -19.75 -7.80
N GLN A 377 -13.73 -20.63 -8.80
CA GLN A 377 -12.58 -21.47 -9.15
C GLN A 377 -11.38 -20.60 -9.57
N ALA A 378 -11.60 -19.59 -10.41
CA ALA A 378 -10.55 -18.66 -10.82
C ALA A 378 -9.90 -17.96 -9.61
N LEU A 379 -10.70 -17.46 -8.65
CA LEU A 379 -10.21 -16.85 -7.42
C LEU A 379 -9.42 -17.84 -6.56
N VAL A 380 -9.90 -19.05 -6.37
CA VAL A 380 -9.22 -20.07 -5.53
C VAL A 380 -7.92 -20.51 -6.17
N VAL A 381 -7.95 -20.89 -7.46
CA VAL A 381 -6.75 -21.37 -8.17
C VAL A 381 -5.67 -20.28 -8.24
N SER A 382 -6.06 -19.04 -8.57
CA SER A 382 -5.10 -17.92 -8.60
C SER A 382 -4.54 -17.61 -7.21
N THR A 383 -5.34 -17.71 -6.16
CA THR A 383 -4.86 -17.53 -4.77
C THR A 383 -3.84 -18.59 -4.39
N ILE A 384 -4.12 -19.86 -4.70
CA ILE A 384 -3.17 -20.95 -4.44
C ILE A 384 -1.88 -20.73 -5.23
N SER A 385 -1.98 -20.40 -6.52
CA SER A 385 -0.82 -20.16 -7.39
C SER A 385 0.04 -18.99 -6.88
N THR A 386 -0.56 -17.86 -6.53
CA THR A 386 0.16 -16.69 -6.00
C THR A 386 0.80 -16.99 -4.64
N ALA A 387 0.09 -17.70 -3.75
CA ALA A 387 0.61 -18.08 -2.44
C ALA A 387 1.78 -19.05 -2.56
N LEU A 388 1.71 -20.05 -3.45
CA LEU A 388 2.81 -21.00 -3.71
C LEU A 388 4.05 -20.28 -4.23
N VAL A 389 3.90 -19.40 -5.23
CA VAL A 389 5.04 -18.63 -5.75
C VAL A 389 5.61 -17.74 -4.67
N PHE A 390 4.79 -17.05 -3.88
CA PHE A 390 5.25 -16.25 -2.75
C PHE A 390 6.07 -17.08 -1.74
N LEU A 391 5.57 -18.24 -1.32
CA LEU A 391 6.28 -19.12 -0.40
C LEU A 391 7.61 -19.62 -1.00
N LEU A 392 7.62 -20.04 -2.26
CA LEU A 392 8.84 -20.46 -2.94
C LEU A 392 9.88 -19.34 -2.98
N THR A 393 9.46 -18.09 -3.22
CA THR A 393 10.36 -16.93 -3.23
C THR A 393 10.84 -16.51 -1.83
N LEU A 394 10.12 -16.83 -0.76
CA LEU A 394 10.59 -16.58 0.60
C LEU A 394 11.80 -17.45 0.97
N PHE A 395 11.81 -18.70 0.53
CA PHE A 395 12.84 -19.68 0.87
C PHE A 395 13.98 -19.74 -0.16
N SER A 396 13.82 -19.13 -1.33
CA SER A 396 14.83 -19.10 -2.38
C SER A 396 15.40 -17.70 -2.57
N ASN A 397 16.70 -17.52 -2.32
CA ASN A 397 17.39 -16.28 -2.67
C ASN A 397 17.75 -16.19 -4.18
N ALA A 398 17.58 -17.30 -4.92
CA ALA A 398 17.95 -17.40 -6.32
C ALA A 398 16.85 -16.96 -7.30
N ILE A 399 15.63 -16.72 -6.84
CA ILE A 399 14.51 -16.31 -7.70
C ILE A 399 14.42 -14.80 -7.70
N PRO A 400 14.86 -14.10 -8.77
CA PRO A 400 14.67 -12.67 -8.94
C PRO A 400 13.18 -12.35 -9.20
N TYR A 401 12.77 -11.10 -9.06
CA TYR A 401 11.47 -10.54 -9.55
C TYR A 401 10.20 -11.07 -8.91
N ARG A 402 10.24 -11.26 -7.59
CA ARG A 402 9.14 -11.81 -6.79
C ARG A 402 7.76 -11.25 -7.14
N PRO A 403 7.53 -9.92 -7.18
CA PRO A 403 6.19 -9.40 -7.45
C PRO A 403 5.67 -9.76 -8.83
N LEU A 404 6.52 -9.71 -9.86
CA LEU A 404 6.11 -10.01 -11.24
C LEU A 404 5.76 -11.49 -11.43
N LEU A 405 6.53 -12.40 -10.80
CA LEU A 405 6.25 -13.84 -10.84
C LEU A 405 4.95 -14.17 -10.09
N ILE A 406 4.71 -13.56 -8.94
CA ILE A 406 3.46 -13.73 -8.18
C ILE A 406 2.27 -13.25 -9.01
N LEU A 407 2.35 -12.06 -9.62
CA LEU A 407 1.32 -11.53 -10.51
C LEU A 407 1.06 -12.46 -11.69
N GLY A 408 2.13 -12.85 -12.38
CA GLY A 408 2.06 -13.72 -13.56
C GLY A 408 1.39 -15.05 -13.24
N ALA A 409 1.77 -15.70 -12.14
CA ALA A 409 1.16 -16.93 -11.69
C ALA A 409 -0.36 -16.77 -11.45
N GLY A 410 -0.77 -15.68 -10.80
CA GLY A 410 -2.18 -15.39 -10.54
C GLY A 410 -2.97 -15.10 -11.83
N PHE A 411 -2.41 -14.27 -12.71
CA PHE A 411 -3.08 -13.91 -13.98
C PHE A 411 -3.21 -15.12 -14.89
N CYS A 412 -2.13 -15.88 -15.14
CA CYS A 412 -2.15 -17.06 -15.98
C CYS A 412 -3.12 -18.11 -15.47
N SER A 413 -3.07 -18.43 -14.17
CA SER A 413 -3.97 -19.42 -13.58
C SER A 413 -5.45 -19.02 -13.67
N SER A 414 -5.79 -17.75 -13.40
CA SER A 414 -7.13 -17.22 -13.60
C SER A 414 -7.59 -17.33 -15.06
N LEU A 415 -6.74 -16.90 -16.01
CA LEU A 415 -7.05 -16.96 -17.44
C LEU A 415 -7.28 -18.38 -17.92
N ILE A 416 -6.46 -19.34 -17.46
CA ILE A 416 -6.63 -20.77 -17.78
C ILE A 416 -8.00 -21.27 -17.31
N VAL A 417 -8.42 -20.97 -16.08
CA VAL A 417 -9.74 -21.37 -15.56
C VAL A 417 -10.87 -20.81 -16.42
N PHE A 418 -10.81 -19.52 -16.80
CA PHE A 418 -11.82 -18.92 -17.68
C PHE A 418 -11.80 -19.49 -19.10
N ALA A 419 -10.65 -19.84 -19.65
CA ALA A 419 -10.53 -20.49 -20.95
C ALA A 419 -11.13 -21.90 -20.93
N MET A 420 -10.77 -22.71 -19.93
CA MET A 420 -11.30 -24.07 -19.76
C MET A 420 -12.82 -24.09 -19.60
N SER A 421 -13.39 -23.14 -18.86
CA SER A 421 -14.85 -23.04 -18.68
C SER A 421 -15.62 -22.74 -19.98
N LYS A 422 -14.98 -22.20 -21.00
CA LYS A 422 -15.58 -21.98 -22.34
C LYS A 422 -15.48 -23.21 -23.26
N ILE A 423 -14.47 -24.06 -23.03
CA ILE A 423 -14.18 -25.24 -23.84
C ILE A 423 -15.00 -26.44 -23.34
N ALA A 424 -15.15 -26.60 -22.03
CA ALA A 424 -15.85 -27.74 -21.44
C ALA A 424 -17.28 -27.99 -21.97
N PRO A 425 -18.13 -26.96 -22.17
CA PRO A 425 -19.45 -27.19 -22.77
C PRO A 425 -19.44 -27.69 -24.22
N LYS A 426 -18.35 -27.44 -24.97
CA LYS A 426 -18.21 -27.87 -26.36
C LYS A 426 -17.74 -29.32 -26.52
N LEU A 427 -17.18 -29.91 -25.45
CA LEU A 427 -16.73 -31.31 -25.45
C LEU A 427 -17.82 -32.29 -25.03
N HIS A 428 -18.95 -31.79 -24.52
CA HIS A 428 -20.12 -32.60 -24.11
C HIS A 428 -21.36 -32.36 -25.00
N ALA A 429 -21.24 -31.55 -26.07
CA ALA A 429 -22.25 -31.36 -27.11
C ALA A 429 -21.81 -32.03 -28.41
#